data_03e3b2beab77cbd4787712a37b9b70f3
#
_entry.id   03e3b2beab77cbd4787712a37b9b70f3
#
_cell.length_a   1.000
_cell.length_b   1.000
_cell.length_c   1.000
_cell.angle_alpha   90.00
_cell.angle_beta   90.00
_cell.angle_gamma   90.00
#
_symmetry.space_group_name_H-M   'P 1'
#
loop_
_entity.id
_entity.type
_entity.pdbx_description
1 polymer ?
#
loop_
_entity_poly.entity_id
_entity_poly.type
_entity_poly.pdbx_seq_one_letter_code
_entity_poly.pdbx_strand_id
1 'polypeptide(L)'
;MYRPDGPVAMRPVGEVEFVQGLAAASASGIYGPSRAAAAIIGHADLKLGANVAPVLDALQAASPNRFRGIRHNVTWSPDPAVDNRESEGILANAAFREGAKVLSQKGLSLDVMIAFPQMPEVADFARAVPDLPIILNHIGALNRVGLYANREDEVRAAWQAGIAAVAACPNITLKLGGLGMPRMGFDWHTRAVPIGSEELAADVAPWMQYCIEQFGPARCMFESNFPPDKVSFSYHVLYNAFKRLSRAYSPAERAALFHDTAAKVYRIDV
;
A
#
# COMPACT_ATOMS: atom_id res chain seq x y z
N MET A 1 -12.99 13.29 8.06
CA MET A 1 -11.86 14.24 8.16
C MET A 1 -11.65 15.07 6.88
N TYR A 2 -12.41 14.82 5.83
CA TYR A 2 -12.44 15.70 4.66
C TYR A 2 -13.04 17.06 5.04
N ARG A 3 -12.60 18.13 4.37
CA ARG A 3 -13.21 19.44 4.55
C ARG A 3 -14.71 19.37 4.20
N PRO A 4 -15.61 19.91 5.04
CA PRO A 4 -17.05 19.86 4.76
C PRO A 4 -17.44 20.76 3.59
N ASP A 5 -16.71 21.86 3.41
CA ASP A 5 -17.00 22.93 2.45
C ASP A 5 -15.94 23.05 1.36
N GLY A 6 -16.22 23.86 0.35
CA GLY A 6 -15.34 24.13 -0.78
C GLY A 6 -15.46 23.12 -1.92
N PRO A 7 -14.62 23.26 -2.96
CA PRO A 7 -14.64 22.38 -4.13
C PRO A 7 -14.43 20.91 -3.73
N VAL A 8 -15.21 20.00 -4.30
CA VAL A 8 -15.14 18.56 -3.97
C VAL A 8 -13.72 18.00 -4.08
N ALA A 9 -12.99 18.37 -5.12
CA ALA A 9 -11.62 17.93 -5.35
C ALA A 9 -10.64 18.37 -4.24
N MET A 10 -10.94 19.46 -3.52
CA MET A 10 -10.10 20.00 -2.42
C MET A 10 -10.44 19.41 -1.04
N ARG A 11 -11.56 18.73 -0.89
CA ARG A 11 -12.01 18.20 0.42
C ARG A 11 -11.01 17.22 1.06
N PRO A 12 -10.28 16.37 0.30
CA PRO A 12 -9.27 15.48 0.87
C PRO A 12 -8.12 16.19 1.59
N VAL A 13 -7.88 17.47 1.32
CA VAL A 13 -6.83 18.27 2.01
C VAL A 13 -7.06 18.28 3.53
N GLY A 14 -8.31 18.29 3.99
CA GLY A 14 -8.66 18.25 5.42
C GLY A 14 -8.13 16.99 6.15
N GLU A 15 -8.01 15.87 5.46
CA GLU A 15 -7.40 14.67 6.05
C GLU A 15 -5.90 14.88 6.33
N VAL A 16 -5.18 15.50 5.40
CA VAL A 16 -3.75 15.81 5.56
C VAL A 16 -3.56 16.85 6.67
N GLU A 17 -4.40 17.87 6.75
CA GLU A 17 -4.39 18.86 7.84
C GLU A 17 -4.57 18.21 9.21
N PHE A 18 -5.53 17.29 9.33
CA PHE A 18 -5.78 16.53 10.55
C PHE A 18 -4.56 15.67 10.95
N VAL A 19 -4.01 14.89 10.03
CA VAL A 19 -2.86 14.02 10.30
C VAL A 19 -1.60 14.85 10.60
N GLN A 20 -1.41 16.00 9.95
CA GLN A 20 -0.34 16.94 10.26
C GLN A 20 -0.44 17.45 11.71
N GLY A 21 -1.63 17.72 12.21
CA GLY A 21 -1.85 18.08 13.61
C GLY A 21 -1.43 16.97 14.58
N LEU A 22 -1.80 15.72 14.28
CA LEU A 22 -1.37 14.55 15.08
C LEU A 22 0.15 14.35 15.04
N ALA A 23 0.77 14.52 13.87
CA ALA A 23 2.22 14.44 13.70
C ALA A 23 2.94 15.52 14.52
N ALA A 24 2.42 16.73 14.55
CA ALA A 24 2.98 17.82 15.36
C ALA A 24 2.85 17.53 16.86
N ALA A 25 1.69 17.02 17.30
CA ALA A 25 1.51 16.60 18.70
C ALA A 25 2.48 15.49 19.09
N SER A 26 2.68 14.48 18.23
CA SER A 26 3.68 13.42 18.46
C SER A 26 5.11 13.97 18.54
N ALA A 27 5.45 14.94 17.68
CA ALA A 27 6.77 15.55 17.61
C ALA A 27 7.11 16.43 18.83
N SER A 28 6.10 16.84 19.63
CA SER A 28 6.31 17.61 20.87
C SER A 28 7.12 16.86 21.95
N GLY A 29 7.19 15.54 21.85
CA GLY A 29 7.87 14.68 22.82
C GLY A 29 7.05 14.35 24.08
N ILE A 30 5.87 14.96 24.27
CA ILE A 30 4.98 14.69 25.42
C ILE A 30 4.56 13.21 25.47
N TYR A 31 4.46 12.56 24.32
CA TYR A 31 4.07 11.16 24.17
C TYR A 31 5.26 10.20 23.99
N GLY A 32 6.47 10.62 24.37
CA GLY A 32 7.70 9.83 24.26
C GLY A 32 8.51 10.14 22.98
N PRO A 33 9.56 9.34 22.71
CA PRO A 33 10.50 9.61 21.61
C PRO A 33 9.98 9.22 20.22
N SER A 34 8.91 8.44 20.14
CA SER A 34 8.34 7.99 18.85
C SER A 34 7.77 9.17 18.04
N ARG A 35 7.86 9.05 16.74
CA ARG A 35 7.36 10.06 15.79
C ARG A 35 6.28 9.43 14.91
N ALA A 36 5.01 9.68 15.25
CA ALA A 36 3.90 9.24 14.44
C ALA A 36 3.77 10.08 13.17
N ALA A 37 3.29 9.46 12.07
CA ALA A 37 3.06 10.11 10.79
C ALA A 37 4.28 10.89 10.27
N ALA A 38 5.47 10.29 10.34
CA ALA A 38 6.72 10.86 9.81
C ALA A 38 6.62 11.14 8.29
N ALA A 39 5.83 10.34 7.57
CA ALA A 39 5.38 10.61 6.20
C ALA A 39 3.85 10.51 6.13
N ILE A 40 3.24 11.30 5.25
CA ILE A 40 1.78 11.35 5.05
C ILE A 40 1.48 11.07 3.59
N ILE A 41 0.59 10.11 3.35
CA ILE A 41 0.01 9.81 2.05
C ILE A 41 -1.45 10.24 2.09
N GLY A 42 -1.84 11.17 1.23
CA GLY A 42 -3.20 11.69 1.15
C GLY A 42 -3.99 11.08 0.00
N HIS A 43 -4.99 11.81 -0.49
CA HIS A 43 -5.78 11.44 -1.66
C HIS A 43 -5.97 12.62 -2.61
N ALA A 44 -5.90 12.33 -3.92
CA ALA A 44 -6.34 13.22 -4.99
C ALA A 44 -6.88 12.37 -6.14
N ASP A 45 -7.91 12.86 -6.85
CA ASP A 45 -8.45 12.14 -8.00
C ASP A 45 -7.60 12.41 -9.24
N LEU A 46 -6.79 11.43 -9.65
CA LEU A 46 -5.95 11.53 -10.85
C LEU A 46 -6.74 11.58 -12.15
N LYS A 47 -8.04 11.24 -12.15
CA LYS A 47 -8.92 11.40 -13.32
C LYS A 47 -9.11 12.87 -13.70
N LEU A 48 -8.73 13.81 -12.85
CA LEU A 48 -8.68 15.24 -13.17
C LEU A 48 -7.59 15.58 -14.22
N GLY A 49 -6.72 14.64 -14.57
CA GLY A 49 -5.61 14.89 -15.51
C GLY A 49 -4.71 16.01 -15.03
N ALA A 50 -4.34 16.94 -15.91
CA ALA A 50 -3.52 18.11 -15.55
C ALA A 50 -4.16 18.99 -14.45
N ASN A 51 -5.49 19.00 -14.33
CA ASN A 51 -6.20 19.79 -13.31
C ASN A 51 -6.05 19.25 -11.89
N VAL A 52 -5.35 18.16 -11.67
CA VAL A 52 -5.00 17.67 -10.33
C VAL A 52 -3.91 18.55 -9.66
N ALA A 53 -3.14 19.32 -10.44
CA ALA A 53 -2.01 20.11 -9.92
C ALA A 53 -2.38 21.01 -8.74
N PRO A 54 -3.45 21.83 -8.77
CA PRO A 54 -3.82 22.67 -7.63
C PRO A 54 -4.18 21.86 -6.37
N VAL A 55 -4.76 20.66 -6.53
CA VAL A 55 -5.08 19.78 -5.40
C VAL A 55 -3.79 19.27 -4.74
N LEU A 56 -2.83 18.84 -5.54
CA LEU A 56 -1.53 18.38 -5.05
C LEU A 56 -0.75 19.52 -4.36
N ASP A 57 -0.82 20.75 -4.89
CA ASP A 57 -0.21 21.91 -4.25
C ASP A 57 -0.83 22.21 -2.88
N ALA A 58 -2.15 22.11 -2.77
CA ALA A 58 -2.85 22.30 -1.51
C ALA A 58 -2.51 21.21 -0.48
N LEU A 59 -2.36 19.96 -0.92
CA LEU A 59 -1.93 18.83 -0.06
C LEU A 59 -0.50 19.02 0.43
N GLN A 60 0.41 19.45 -0.45
CA GLN A 60 1.80 19.77 -0.08
C GLN A 60 1.86 20.96 0.88
N ALA A 61 1.07 22.00 0.66
CA ALA A 61 1.00 23.16 1.54
C ALA A 61 0.43 22.80 2.93
N ALA A 62 -0.51 21.86 3.02
CA ALA A 62 -1.08 21.39 4.29
C ALA A 62 -0.05 20.64 5.17
N SER A 63 0.96 20.02 4.57
CA SER A 63 2.02 19.30 5.28
C SER A 63 3.35 19.34 4.49
N PRO A 64 4.05 20.49 4.44
CA PRO A 64 5.22 20.68 3.58
C PRO A 64 6.35 19.68 3.84
N ASN A 65 6.55 19.30 5.10
CA ASN A 65 7.67 18.47 5.53
C ASN A 65 7.35 16.97 5.60
N ARG A 66 6.06 16.56 5.48
CA ARG A 66 5.66 15.16 5.66
C ARG A 66 4.83 14.59 4.54
N PHE A 67 4.16 15.42 3.73
CA PHE A 67 3.40 14.93 2.59
C PHE A 67 4.34 14.35 1.53
N ARG A 68 4.10 13.09 1.13
CA ARG A 68 5.00 12.35 0.24
C ARG A 68 4.33 11.83 -1.02
N GLY A 69 3.02 11.74 -1.05
CA GLY A 69 2.30 11.17 -2.17
C GLY A 69 0.82 11.02 -1.90
N ILE A 70 0.16 10.33 -2.80
CA ILE A 70 -1.26 10.00 -2.67
C ILE A 70 -1.46 8.50 -2.74
N ARG A 71 -2.59 8.04 -2.18
CA ARG A 71 -3.12 6.71 -2.42
C ARG A 71 -4.37 6.82 -3.25
N HIS A 72 -4.43 6.05 -4.34
CA HIS A 72 -5.63 5.90 -5.14
C HIS A 72 -6.12 4.44 -5.07
N ASN A 73 -7.38 4.27 -4.67
CA ASN A 73 -8.03 2.96 -4.74
C ASN A 73 -8.47 2.75 -6.18
N VAL A 74 -7.81 1.85 -6.88
CA VAL A 74 -8.10 1.46 -8.27
C VAL A 74 -8.62 0.03 -8.34
N THR A 75 -9.05 -0.53 -7.19
CA THR A 75 -9.53 -1.90 -7.10
C THR A 75 -10.73 -2.10 -7.99
N TRP A 76 -10.60 -3.06 -8.91
CA TRP A 76 -11.70 -3.59 -9.70
C TRP A 76 -11.60 -5.13 -9.74
N SER A 77 -12.74 -5.78 -9.73
CA SER A 77 -12.83 -7.23 -9.85
C SER A 77 -14.18 -7.59 -10.46
N PRO A 78 -14.28 -8.62 -11.30
CA PRO A 78 -15.56 -9.15 -11.74
C PRO A 78 -16.38 -9.79 -10.61
N ASP A 79 -15.79 -9.98 -9.41
CA ASP A 79 -16.48 -10.45 -8.23
C ASP A 79 -17.43 -9.37 -7.70
N PRO A 80 -18.76 -9.59 -7.68
CA PRO A 80 -19.73 -8.63 -7.18
C PRO A 80 -19.48 -8.18 -5.73
N ALA A 81 -18.81 -8.99 -4.92
CA ALA A 81 -18.45 -8.65 -3.55
C ALA A 81 -17.33 -7.59 -3.45
N VAL A 82 -16.63 -7.34 -4.57
CA VAL A 82 -15.49 -6.40 -4.67
C VAL A 82 -15.77 -5.33 -5.73
N ASP A 83 -16.96 -5.34 -6.31
CA ASP A 83 -17.34 -4.51 -7.47
C ASP A 83 -17.15 -3.01 -7.16
N ASN A 84 -16.19 -2.43 -7.86
CA ASN A 84 -16.02 -0.99 -7.98
C ASN A 84 -15.85 -0.67 -9.49
N ARG A 85 -16.98 -0.65 -10.21
CA ARG A 85 -17.02 -0.46 -11.67
C ARG A 85 -16.41 0.86 -12.12
N GLU A 86 -16.40 1.87 -11.28
CA GLU A 86 -15.78 3.15 -11.58
C GLU A 86 -14.25 3.03 -11.74
N SER A 87 -13.67 1.95 -11.23
CA SER A 87 -12.24 1.65 -11.33
C SER A 87 -11.87 0.70 -12.47
N GLU A 88 -12.85 0.17 -13.21
CA GLU A 88 -12.57 -0.71 -14.36
C GLU A 88 -11.74 0.03 -15.41
N GLY A 89 -10.58 -0.52 -15.78
CA GLY A 89 -9.68 0.05 -16.77
C GLY A 89 -9.07 1.41 -16.41
N ILE A 90 -9.19 1.88 -15.15
CA ILE A 90 -8.73 3.21 -14.73
C ILE A 90 -7.23 3.41 -14.99
N LEU A 91 -6.40 2.38 -14.83
CA LEU A 91 -4.96 2.44 -15.07
C LEU A 91 -4.58 2.65 -16.53
N ALA A 92 -5.49 2.33 -17.46
CA ALA A 92 -5.36 2.60 -18.90
C ALA A 92 -5.95 3.96 -19.29
N ASN A 93 -6.72 4.61 -18.42
CA ASN A 93 -7.38 5.88 -18.72
C ASN A 93 -6.36 7.00 -18.94
N ALA A 94 -6.50 7.72 -20.06
CA ALA A 94 -5.54 8.75 -20.48
C ALA A 94 -5.45 9.91 -19.47
N ALA A 95 -6.58 10.37 -18.93
CA ALA A 95 -6.58 11.45 -17.93
C ALA A 95 -5.95 10.99 -16.62
N PHE A 96 -6.18 9.73 -16.18
CA PHE A 96 -5.52 9.16 -15.00
C PHE A 96 -4.00 9.13 -15.19
N ARG A 97 -3.51 8.68 -16.35
CA ARG A 97 -2.07 8.66 -16.68
C ARG A 97 -1.47 10.07 -16.75
N GLU A 98 -2.22 11.04 -17.26
CA GLU A 98 -1.81 12.45 -17.25
C GLU A 98 -1.68 12.97 -15.79
N GLY A 99 -2.68 12.74 -14.96
CA GLY A 99 -2.62 13.09 -13.54
C GLY A 99 -1.45 12.42 -12.80
N ALA A 100 -1.13 11.17 -13.15
CA ALA A 100 0.04 10.46 -12.63
C ALA A 100 1.37 11.10 -13.05
N LYS A 101 1.47 11.63 -14.27
CA LYS A 101 2.65 12.40 -14.70
C LYS A 101 2.80 13.69 -13.91
N VAL A 102 1.70 14.41 -13.64
CA VAL A 102 1.74 15.61 -12.77
C VAL A 102 2.22 15.25 -11.37
N LEU A 103 1.76 14.13 -10.81
CA LEU A 103 2.20 13.63 -9.52
C LEU A 103 3.71 13.37 -9.51
N SER A 104 4.24 12.71 -10.55
CA SER A 104 5.67 12.46 -10.74
C SER A 104 6.48 13.76 -10.84
N GLN A 105 6.03 14.73 -11.65
CA GLN A 105 6.69 16.05 -11.80
C GLN A 105 6.78 16.81 -10.49
N LYS A 106 5.85 16.61 -9.56
CA LYS A 106 5.88 17.20 -8.21
C LYS A 106 6.74 16.40 -7.23
N GLY A 107 7.42 15.34 -7.67
CA GLY A 107 8.26 14.49 -6.83
C GLY A 107 7.45 13.68 -5.80
N LEU A 108 6.19 13.39 -6.09
CA LEU A 108 5.30 12.64 -5.21
C LEU A 108 5.20 11.18 -5.66
N SER A 109 4.81 10.30 -4.72
CA SER A 109 4.60 8.87 -4.98
C SER A 109 3.12 8.52 -5.13
N LEU A 110 2.85 7.37 -5.75
CA LEU A 110 1.51 6.81 -5.87
C LEU A 110 1.42 5.45 -5.18
N ASP A 111 0.67 5.39 -4.09
CA ASP A 111 0.27 4.12 -3.50
C ASP A 111 -0.98 3.60 -4.22
N VAL A 112 -0.92 2.36 -4.72
CA VAL A 112 -2.04 1.74 -5.43
C VAL A 112 -2.64 0.58 -4.66
N MET A 113 -3.97 0.63 -4.52
CA MET A 113 -4.78 -0.48 -4.00
C MET A 113 -5.53 -1.11 -5.16
N ILE A 114 -5.34 -2.41 -5.36
CA ILE A 114 -5.87 -3.18 -6.49
C ILE A 114 -6.58 -4.45 -6.00
N ALA A 115 -7.17 -5.21 -6.90
CA ALA A 115 -7.37 -6.65 -6.76
C ALA A 115 -6.26 -7.39 -7.52
N PHE A 116 -5.81 -8.56 -7.04
CA PHE A 116 -4.64 -9.25 -7.57
C PHE A 116 -4.66 -9.52 -9.10
N PRO A 117 -5.82 -9.77 -9.75
CA PRO A 117 -5.85 -9.94 -11.20
C PRO A 117 -5.48 -8.69 -12.00
N GLN A 118 -5.48 -7.51 -11.36
CA GLN A 118 -5.09 -6.25 -12.01
C GLN A 118 -3.56 -6.03 -12.06
N MET A 119 -2.74 -6.91 -11.50
CA MET A 119 -1.27 -6.72 -11.51
C MET A 119 -0.68 -6.52 -12.91
N PRO A 120 -1.13 -7.20 -13.99
CA PRO A 120 -0.67 -6.90 -15.34
C PRO A 120 -0.98 -5.46 -15.78
N GLU A 121 -2.14 -4.90 -15.39
CA GLU A 121 -2.50 -3.50 -15.67
C GLU A 121 -1.58 -2.53 -14.92
N VAL A 122 -1.23 -2.87 -13.66
CA VAL A 122 -0.25 -2.08 -12.87
C VAL A 122 1.12 -2.09 -13.54
N ALA A 123 1.57 -3.23 -14.05
CA ALA A 123 2.85 -3.33 -14.76
C ALA A 123 2.85 -2.51 -16.06
N ASP A 124 1.74 -2.51 -16.80
CA ASP A 124 1.58 -1.66 -17.99
C ASP A 124 1.57 -0.17 -17.64
N PHE A 125 0.83 0.19 -16.60
CA PHE A 125 0.80 1.56 -16.08
C PHE A 125 2.19 2.02 -15.62
N ALA A 126 2.93 1.19 -14.88
CA ALA A 126 4.26 1.52 -14.40
C ALA A 126 5.25 1.80 -15.55
N ARG A 127 5.17 1.04 -16.64
CA ARG A 127 5.97 1.29 -17.86
C ARG A 127 5.59 2.58 -18.55
N ALA A 128 4.31 2.98 -18.49
CA ALA A 128 3.83 4.22 -19.11
C ALA A 128 4.23 5.48 -18.31
N VAL A 129 4.57 5.33 -17.04
CA VAL A 129 5.02 6.43 -16.15
C VAL A 129 6.29 6.03 -15.39
N PRO A 130 7.42 5.81 -16.08
CA PRO A 130 8.61 5.18 -15.49
C PRO A 130 9.27 6.01 -14.37
N ASP A 131 9.07 7.32 -14.38
CA ASP A 131 9.65 8.24 -13.39
C ASP A 131 8.79 8.37 -12.11
N LEU A 132 7.57 7.76 -12.09
CA LEU A 132 6.70 7.80 -10.92
C LEU A 132 7.06 6.66 -9.96
N PRO A 133 7.44 6.94 -8.69
CA PRO A 133 7.51 5.91 -7.67
C PRO A 133 6.11 5.35 -7.37
N ILE A 134 5.91 4.07 -7.61
CA ILE A 134 4.64 3.37 -7.36
C ILE A 134 4.83 2.41 -6.20
N ILE A 135 3.91 2.45 -5.23
CA ILE A 135 3.90 1.55 -4.10
C ILE A 135 2.68 0.62 -4.21
N LEU A 136 2.94 -0.65 -4.48
CA LEU A 136 1.90 -1.67 -4.53
C LEU A 136 1.54 -2.12 -3.12
N ASN A 137 0.28 -1.90 -2.72
CA ASN A 137 -0.18 -2.24 -1.38
C ASN A 137 -0.50 -3.73 -1.24
N HIS A 138 -0.28 -4.29 -0.05
CA HIS A 138 -0.87 -5.55 0.44
C HIS A 138 -0.57 -6.75 -0.45
N ILE A 139 0.69 -6.91 -0.89
CA ILE A 139 1.12 -7.98 -1.80
C ILE A 139 0.22 -8.13 -3.05
N GLY A 140 -0.30 -7.01 -3.58
CA GLY A 140 -1.22 -7.01 -4.70
C GLY A 140 -2.64 -7.43 -4.35
N ALA A 141 -3.02 -7.35 -3.06
CA ALA A 141 -4.37 -7.64 -2.55
C ALA A 141 -4.93 -9.00 -3.01
N LEU A 142 -4.28 -10.06 -2.55
CA LEU A 142 -4.74 -11.44 -2.70
C LEU A 142 -6.23 -11.57 -2.33
N ASN A 143 -6.98 -12.37 -3.07
CA ASN A 143 -8.37 -12.70 -2.79
C ASN A 143 -8.59 -14.21 -2.94
N ARG A 144 -9.09 -14.88 -1.90
CA ARG A 144 -9.36 -16.31 -1.89
C ARG A 144 -10.80 -16.65 -1.48
N VAL A 145 -11.68 -15.65 -1.52
CA VAL A 145 -13.12 -15.80 -1.21
C VAL A 145 -13.97 -15.45 -2.43
N GLY A 146 -15.28 -15.59 -2.33
CA GLY A 146 -16.20 -15.29 -3.43
C GLY A 146 -15.91 -16.12 -4.68
N LEU A 147 -15.72 -15.47 -5.82
CA LEU A 147 -15.38 -16.14 -7.09
C LEU A 147 -14.09 -16.96 -7.05
N TYR A 148 -13.23 -16.71 -6.09
CA TYR A 148 -11.91 -17.34 -5.94
C TYR A 148 -11.89 -18.42 -4.86
N ALA A 149 -13.02 -18.66 -4.18
CA ALA A 149 -13.12 -19.72 -3.18
C ALA A 149 -12.89 -21.11 -3.80
N ASN A 150 -12.17 -21.99 -3.08
CA ASN A 150 -11.83 -23.35 -3.51
C ASN A 150 -11.02 -23.46 -4.83
N ARG A 151 -10.33 -22.35 -5.22
CA ARG A 151 -9.49 -22.30 -6.43
C ARG A 151 -8.04 -21.93 -6.06
N GLU A 152 -7.52 -22.48 -4.99
CA GLU A 152 -6.25 -22.03 -4.40
C GLU A 152 -5.07 -22.12 -5.37
N ASP A 153 -4.92 -23.22 -6.11
CA ASP A 153 -3.81 -23.41 -7.03
C ASP A 153 -3.87 -22.43 -8.20
N GLU A 154 -5.07 -22.16 -8.71
CA GLU A 154 -5.28 -21.19 -9.79
C GLU A 154 -5.00 -19.75 -9.31
N VAL A 155 -5.51 -19.40 -8.13
CA VAL A 155 -5.26 -18.10 -7.51
C VAL A 155 -3.76 -17.91 -7.25
N ARG A 156 -3.10 -18.93 -6.72
CA ARG A 156 -1.66 -18.92 -6.47
C ARG A 156 -0.87 -18.70 -7.76
N ALA A 157 -1.14 -19.46 -8.80
CA ALA A 157 -0.47 -19.35 -10.08
C ALA A 157 -0.65 -17.96 -10.71
N ALA A 158 -1.90 -17.46 -10.74
CA ALA A 158 -2.22 -16.16 -11.30
C ALA A 158 -1.58 -15.02 -10.49
N TRP A 159 -1.61 -15.12 -9.15
CA TRP A 159 -0.98 -14.16 -8.26
C TRP A 159 0.54 -14.14 -8.41
N GLN A 160 1.19 -15.32 -8.49
CA GLN A 160 2.64 -15.42 -8.70
C GLN A 160 3.05 -14.81 -10.04
N ALA A 161 2.33 -15.10 -11.12
CA ALA A 161 2.58 -14.47 -12.42
C ALA A 161 2.43 -12.94 -12.36
N GLY A 162 1.42 -12.45 -11.65
CA GLY A 162 1.20 -11.02 -11.41
C GLY A 162 2.35 -10.37 -10.63
N ILE A 163 2.79 -10.98 -9.52
CA ILE A 163 3.92 -10.49 -8.72
C ILE A 163 5.20 -10.43 -9.56
N ALA A 164 5.49 -11.45 -10.36
CA ALA A 164 6.66 -11.44 -11.25
C ALA A 164 6.56 -10.30 -12.29
N ALA A 165 5.39 -10.06 -12.86
CA ALA A 165 5.17 -8.99 -13.84
C ALA A 165 5.41 -7.59 -13.25
N VAL A 166 4.90 -7.32 -12.04
CA VAL A 166 5.11 -6.01 -11.38
C VAL A 166 6.52 -5.87 -10.82
N ALA A 167 7.16 -6.96 -10.38
CA ALA A 167 8.54 -6.96 -9.92
C ALA A 167 9.54 -6.60 -11.03
N ALA A 168 9.21 -6.91 -12.30
CA ALA A 168 10.00 -6.52 -13.45
C ALA A 168 9.99 -4.99 -13.72
N CYS A 169 9.12 -4.22 -13.06
CA CYS A 169 9.07 -2.77 -13.18
C CYS A 169 9.92 -2.12 -12.07
N PRO A 170 11.04 -1.42 -12.39
CA PRO A 170 11.98 -0.93 -11.39
C PRO A 170 11.42 0.20 -10.51
N ASN A 171 10.39 0.90 -10.99
CA ASN A 171 9.72 1.98 -10.27
C ASN A 171 8.61 1.48 -9.31
N ILE A 172 8.44 0.17 -9.14
CA ILE A 172 7.48 -0.41 -8.18
C ILE A 172 8.21 -0.89 -6.93
N THR A 173 7.69 -0.50 -5.78
CA THR A 173 8.03 -1.01 -4.44
C THR A 173 6.81 -1.70 -3.85
N LEU A 174 7.02 -2.79 -3.10
CA LEU A 174 5.95 -3.64 -2.58
C LEU A 174 5.79 -3.52 -1.07
N LYS A 175 4.56 -3.38 -0.59
CA LYS A 175 4.23 -3.53 0.84
C LYS A 175 3.87 -4.98 1.16
N LEU A 176 4.60 -5.53 2.12
CA LEU A 176 4.41 -6.88 2.66
C LEU A 176 3.49 -6.82 3.88
N GLY A 177 2.20 -6.98 3.65
CA GLY A 177 1.17 -6.96 4.69
C GLY A 177 -0.24 -7.03 4.11
N GLY A 178 -1.24 -6.61 4.89
CA GLY A 178 -2.64 -6.61 4.46
C GLY A 178 -3.28 -8.00 4.40
N LEU A 179 -2.66 -9.01 5.02
CA LEU A 179 -3.12 -10.41 4.97
C LEU A 179 -4.20 -10.74 6.01
N GLY A 180 -4.43 -9.85 7.00
CA GLY A 180 -5.42 -10.07 8.05
C GLY A 180 -6.87 -9.79 7.63
N MET A 181 -7.09 -9.21 6.47
CA MET A 181 -8.45 -8.93 5.98
C MET A 181 -9.19 -10.22 5.61
N PRO A 182 -10.49 -10.36 5.93
CA PRO A 182 -11.28 -11.57 5.65
C PRO A 182 -11.21 -12.04 4.20
N ARG A 183 -11.16 -11.12 3.24
CA ARG A 183 -11.09 -11.47 1.80
C ARG A 183 -9.81 -12.21 1.40
N MET A 184 -8.77 -12.18 2.24
CA MET A 184 -7.54 -12.93 2.00
C MET A 184 -7.73 -14.44 2.18
N GLY A 185 -8.85 -14.88 2.82
CA GLY A 185 -9.25 -16.27 2.93
C GLY A 185 -8.40 -17.12 3.86
N PHE A 186 -7.80 -16.51 4.88
CA PHE A 186 -7.09 -17.24 5.95
C PHE A 186 -7.99 -17.57 7.15
N ASP A 187 -9.15 -16.92 7.24
CA ASP A 187 -10.19 -17.14 8.26
C ASP A 187 -9.74 -16.99 9.72
N TRP A 188 -8.57 -16.37 9.97
CA TRP A 188 -8.08 -16.13 11.34
C TRP A 188 -9.05 -15.34 12.20
N HIS A 189 -9.83 -14.43 11.57
CA HIS A 189 -10.83 -13.58 12.24
C HIS A 189 -12.03 -14.37 12.80
N THR A 190 -12.24 -15.62 12.37
CA THR A 190 -13.34 -16.47 12.83
C THR A 190 -12.94 -17.38 13.98
N ARG A 191 -11.66 -17.41 14.35
CA ARG A 191 -11.12 -18.37 15.33
C ARG A 191 -11.51 -17.97 16.76
N ALA A 192 -11.91 -18.95 17.56
CA ALA A 192 -12.18 -18.75 18.98
C ALA A 192 -10.91 -18.36 19.77
N VAL A 193 -9.75 -18.86 19.35
CA VAL A 193 -8.44 -18.51 19.93
C VAL A 193 -7.67 -17.76 18.82
N PRO A 194 -7.27 -16.51 19.07
CA PRO A 194 -6.48 -15.73 18.12
C PRO A 194 -5.17 -16.43 17.72
N ILE A 195 -4.78 -16.26 16.47
CA ILE A 195 -3.53 -16.84 15.96
C ILE A 195 -2.29 -16.28 16.67
N GLY A 196 -1.31 -17.16 16.93
CA GLY A 196 0.01 -16.77 17.45
C GLY A 196 0.99 -16.38 16.36
N SER A 197 2.08 -15.70 16.74
CA SER A 197 3.06 -15.20 15.78
C SER A 197 3.86 -16.29 15.05
N GLU A 198 3.97 -17.48 15.61
CA GLU A 198 4.67 -18.60 14.99
C GLU A 198 3.84 -19.20 13.86
N GLU A 199 2.60 -19.49 14.15
CA GLU A 199 1.65 -19.99 13.17
C GLU A 199 1.40 -18.95 12.07
N LEU A 200 1.18 -17.67 12.43
CA LEU A 200 1.04 -16.60 11.46
C LEU A 200 2.25 -16.50 10.53
N ALA A 201 3.46 -16.61 11.05
CA ALA A 201 4.67 -16.58 10.24
C ALA A 201 4.72 -17.77 9.26
N ALA A 202 4.33 -18.97 9.70
CA ALA A 202 4.29 -20.16 8.84
C ALA A 202 3.26 -20.01 7.72
N ASP A 203 2.06 -19.54 8.05
CA ASP A 203 0.95 -19.39 7.08
C ASP A 203 1.25 -18.35 5.99
N VAL A 204 1.92 -17.24 6.35
CA VAL A 204 2.20 -16.16 5.39
C VAL A 204 3.54 -16.35 4.65
N ALA A 205 4.43 -17.22 5.15
CA ALA A 205 5.77 -17.40 4.57
C ALA A 205 5.76 -17.68 3.06
N PRO A 206 4.92 -18.59 2.52
CA PRO A 206 4.94 -18.89 1.09
C PRO A 206 4.62 -17.69 0.21
N TRP A 207 3.81 -16.76 0.70
CA TRP A 207 3.40 -15.55 -0.02
C TRP A 207 4.47 -14.46 0.09
N MET A 208 4.92 -14.18 1.31
CA MET A 208 5.86 -13.09 1.54
C MET A 208 7.27 -13.40 1.03
N GLN A 209 7.73 -14.64 1.19
CA GLN A 209 9.04 -15.05 0.67
C GLN A 209 9.08 -14.97 -0.85
N TYR A 210 8.05 -15.44 -1.53
CA TYR A 210 7.95 -15.28 -2.99
C TYR A 210 8.02 -13.81 -3.42
N CYS A 211 7.32 -12.91 -2.72
CA CYS A 211 7.42 -11.47 -2.99
C CYS A 211 8.85 -10.96 -2.83
N ILE A 212 9.53 -11.32 -1.73
CA ILE A 212 10.91 -10.88 -1.47
C ILE A 212 11.89 -11.46 -2.49
N GLU A 213 11.69 -12.70 -2.94
CA GLU A 213 12.50 -13.33 -4.00
C GLU A 213 12.36 -12.58 -5.33
N GLN A 214 11.16 -12.15 -5.70
CA GLN A 214 10.91 -11.45 -6.96
C GLN A 214 11.38 -9.99 -6.96
N PHE A 215 11.15 -9.25 -5.87
CA PHE A 215 11.47 -7.82 -5.78
C PHE A 215 12.87 -7.53 -5.24
N GLY A 216 13.40 -8.44 -4.45
CA GLY A 216 14.55 -8.18 -3.57
C GLY A 216 14.16 -7.38 -2.31
N PRO A 217 14.90 -7.57 -1.19
CA PRO A 217 14.57 -6.90 0.09
C PRO A 217 14.53 -5.36 -0.01
N ALA A 218 15.38 -4.77 -0.86
CA ALA A 218 15.50 -3.32 -1.05
C ALA A 218 14.30 -2.66 -1.77
N ARG A 219 13.37 -3.46 -2.31
CA ARG A 219 12.10 -3.01 -2.89
C ARG A 219 10.87 -3.61 -2.19
N CYS A 220 11.07 -4.14 -0.97
CA CYS A 220 10.00 -4.62 -0.12
C CYS A 220 10.01 -3.87 1.22
N MET A 221 8.84 -3.65 1.80
CA MET A 221 8.71 -3.09 3.15
C MET A 221 7.56 -3.75 3.90
N PHE A 222 7.78 -4.12 5.16
CA PHE A 222 6.70 -4.60 6.02
C PHE A 222 5.71 -3.48 6.33
N GLU A 223 4.43 -3.82 6.30
CA GLU A 223 3.35 -2.92 6.69
C GLU A 223 2.37 -3.61 7.64
N SER A 224 1.75 -2.85 8.53
CA SER A 224 0.77 -3.42 9.46
C SER A 224 -0.63 -3.55 8.86
N ASN A 225 -1.00 -2.68 7.95
CA ASN A 225 -2.39 -2.47 7.50
C ASN A 225 -3.38 -2.30 8.68
N PHE A 226 -2.90 -1.67 9.79
CA PHE A 226 -3.76 -1.39 10.93
C PHE A 226 -4.50 -0.07 10.73
N PRO A 227 -5.78 0.00 11.11
CA PRO A 227 -6.54 -0.95 11.92
C PRO A 227 -7.23 -2.11 11.19
N PRO A 228 -7.37 -2.16 9.83
CA PRO A 228 -8.15 -3.22 9.17
C PRO A 228 -7.75 -4.65 9.58
N ASP A 229 -6.47 -4.97 9.64
CA ASP A 229 -5.98 -6.32 9.97
C ASP A 229 -6.16 -6.70 11.45
N LYS A 230 -6.55 -5.73 12.31
CA LYS A 230 -6.82 -5.98 13.73
C LYS A 230 -7.93 -7.03 13.96
N VAL A 231 -8.79 -7.26 12.99
CA VAL A 231 -9.83 -8.29 13.08
C VAL A 231 -9.26 -9.70 13.20
N SER A 232 -8.04 -9.94 12.74
CA SER A 232 -7.40 -11.25 12.70
C SER A 232 -6.30 -11.45 13.74
N PHE A 233 -5.53 -10.40 14.06
CA PHE A 233 -4.41 -10.49 14.99
C PHE A 233 -4.03 -9.14 15.58
N SER A 234 -3.26 -9.16 16.68
CA SER A 234 -2.73 -7.93 17.27
C SER A 234 -1.50 -7.43 16.51
N TYR A 235 -1.23 -6.12 16.63
CA TYR A 235 -0.02 -5.50 16.09
C TYR A 235 1.26 -6.20 16.56
N HIS A 236 1.30 -6.59 17.84
CA HIS A 236 2.43 -7.29 18.43
C HIS A 236 2.66 -8.67 17.80
N VAL A 237 1.58 -9.44 17.58
CA VAL A 237 1.64 -10.75 16.92
C VAL A 237 2.16 -10.62 15.49
N LEU A 238 1.67 -9.64 14.73
CA LEU A 238 2.11 -9.39 13.36
C LEU A 238 3.61 -9.10 13.28
N TYR A 239 4.10 -8.13 14.06
CA TYR A 239 5.53 -7.78 14.00
C TYR A 239 6.44 -8.88 14.52
N ASN A 240 5.99 -9.70 15.46
CA ASN A 240 6.72 -10.91 15.87
C ASN A 240 6.74 -11.96 14.73
N ALA A 241 5.65 -12.11 13.98
CA ALA A 241 5.64 -12.97 12.78
C ALA A 241 6.64 -12.48 11.73
N PHE A 242 6.70 -11.18 11.44
CA PHE A 242 7.70 -10.59 10.53
C PHE A 242 9.14 -10.83 11.02
N LYS A 243 9.41 -10.69 12.32
CA LYS A 243 10.71 -10.99 12.89
C LYS A 243 11.10 -12.46 12.74
N ARG A 244 10.14 -13.38 12.87
CA ARG A 244 10.35 -14.83 12.67
C ARG A 244 10.63 -15.13 11.19
N LEU A 245 9.81 -14.61 10.29
CA LEU A 245 9.90 -14.78 8.85
C LEU A 245 11.24 -14.27 8.29
N SER A 246 11.75 -13.18 8.86
CA SER A 246 12.99 -12.55 8.39
C SER A 246 14.28 -13.08 9.05
N ARG A 247 14.23 -14.15 9.86
CA ARG A 247 15.41 -14.66 10.59
C ARG A 247 16.54 -15.11 9.70
N ALA A 248 16.22 -15.64 8.51
CA ALA A 248 17.20 -16.13 7.56
C ALA A 248 17.89 -15.03 6.73
N TYR A 249 17.36 -13.81 6.76
CA TYR A 249 17.92 -12.67 6.04
C TYR A 249 19.06 -12.03 6.82
N SER A 250 20.02 -11.47 6.09
CA SER A 250 21.13 -10.70 6.68
C SER A 250 20.64 -9.47 7.45
N PRO A 251 21.44 -8.89 8.35
CA PRO A 251 21.08 -7.66 9.06
C PRO A 251 20.71 -6.50 8.11
N ALA A 252 21.40 -6.34 6.99
CA ALA A 252 21.11 -5.30 6.01
C ALA A 252 19.77 -5.52 5.28
N GLU A 253 19.48 -6.76 4.88
CA GLU A 253 18.19 -7.11 4.27
C GLU A 253 17.04 -6.92 5.24
N ARG A 254 17.22 -7.27 6.50
CA ARG A 254 16.23 -7.02 7.54
C ARG A 254 16.02 -5.52 7.78
N ALA A 255 17.08 -4.72 7.79
CA ALA A 255 16.97 -3.28 7.88
C ALA A 255 16.15 -2.72 6.71
N ALA A 256 16.40 -3.19 5.48
CA ALA A 256 15.61 -2.82 4.32
C ALA A 256 14.12 -3.13 4.51
N LEU A 257 13.77 -4.37 4.91
CA LEU A 257 12.39 -4.82 5.08
C LEU A 257 11.63 -4.07 6.19
N PHE A 258 12.29 -3.73 7.31
CA PHE A 258 11.63 -3.11 8.46
C PHE A 258 11.66 -1.59 8.46
N HIS A 259 12.57 -0.96 7.72
CA HIS A 259 12.85 0.46 7.88
C HIS A 259 13.34 1.14 6.59
N ASP A 260 14.50 0.72 6.02
CA ASP A 260 15.25 1.52 5.05
C ASP A 260 14.49 1.72 3.73
N THR A 261 13.79 0.69 3.26
CA THR A 261 12.97 0.80 2.04
C THR A 261 11.86 1.83 2.22
N ALA A 262 11.16 1.81 3.36
CA ALA A 262 10.13 2.79 3.66
C ALA A 262 10.72 4.20 3.81
N ALA A 263 11.82 4.34 4.53
CA ALA A 263 12.52 5.61 4.69
C ALA A 263 12.93 6.20 3.34
N LYS A 264 13.51 5.38 2.46
CA LYS A 264 13.92 5.79 1.10
C LYS A 264 12.72 6.20 0.24
N VAL A 265 11.70 5.36 0.14
CA VAL A 265 10.56 5.58 -0.76
C VAL A 265 9.74 6.79 -0.34
N TYR A 266 9.49 6.93 0.95
CA TYR A 266 8.74 8.05 1.49
C TYR A 266 9.61 9.23 1.94
N ARG A 267 10.93 9.18 1.69
CA ARG A 267 11.89 10.25 2.02
C ARG A 267 11.73 10.71 3.48
N ILE A 268 11.76 9.73 4.40
CA ILE A 268 11.68 9.96 5.84
C ILE A 268 13.10 10.21 6.35
N ASP A 269 13.31 11.36 6.94
CA ASP A 269 14.55 11.68 7.64
C ASP A 269 14.61 10.90 8.95
N VAL A 270 15.68 10.13 9.16
CA VAL A 270 15.90 9.20 10.29
C VAL A 270 17.25 9.47 10.96
#